data_c0f6cb75bfcab1377fb9da7db9a3acc1
#
_entry.id   c0f6cb75bfcab1377fb9da7db9a3acc1
#
_cell.length_a   1.000
_cell.length_b   1.000
_cell.length_c   1.000
_cell.angle_alpha   90.00
_cell.angle_beta   90.00
_cell.angle_gamma   90.00
#
_symmetry.space_group_name_H-M   'P 1'
#
loop_
_entity.id
_entity.type
_entity.pdbx_description
1 polymer ?
#
loop_
_entity_poly.entity_id
_entity_poly.type
_entity_poly.pdbx_seq_one_letter_code
_entity_poly.pdbx_strand_id
1 'polypeptide(L)'
;MLDGDTVIMTDDGHGGYGLVNHFRHDGDDLVFVEQDSDNFVYVKVKDGEKFHCTGEAFKQNDGEDSTVQIMPNRKLSLNDVIMLSQKGYDLTWSDFDQFKYIETGSGLYIRVYEINEMYELWIGGSWIDEDPMYIYLALADDLDTRIDIRDGGVTDFIGADHSSVLLSKAINEAILTENKPSKPDGLYHCASFVLLDQKELSGTPTVDSSDHTQMVTVYGLALHQGFGYSGGTFHDVSGSHIPVAITFEIVGGKYVLKEYWTPRDGSYYVQDVRDKFPDEVEDEALDTQKYILAQKQTCYDQGVRYGGVDTYSAVEHLFEVIESSPATSSRPADYIDAHSIEYRELMYYGDYTLQYIFSKFHLEGNQTGLRGQLMRIALDDLAPEAQLRLHAETGQAYFDEWKAGALQISEQHDMEWIKENQPAIYLLLRMINE
;
A
#
# COMPACT_ATOMS: atom_id res chain seq x y z
N MET A 1 -8.76 26.35 9.87
CA MET A 1 -9.40 27.21 10.89
C MET A 1 -8.83 26.76 12.20
N LEU A 2 -7.96 27.53 12.81
CA LEU A 2 -7.42 27.19 14.13
C LEU A 2 -8.56 27.30 15.12
N ASP A 3 -8.91 26.20 15.74
CA ASP A 3 -9.89 26.21 16.84
C ASP A 3 -9.14 26.60 18.10
N GLY A 4 -9.28 27.88 18.48
CA GLY A 4 -8.56 28.46 19.61
C GLY A 4 -7.06 28.61 19.33
N ASP A 5 -6.41 29.26 20.14
CA ASP A 5 -5.08 29.81 20.17
C ASP A 5 -3.88 28.81 20.07
N THR A 6 -3.95 27.75 19.29
CA THR A 6 -2.86 26.75 19.20
C THR A 6 -2.07 26.91 17.89
N VAL A 7 -0.78 27.14 17.97
CA VAL A 7 0.16 27.13 16.85
C VAL A 7 1.10 25.95 17.01
N ILE A 8 1.14 25.08 16.01
CA ILE A 8 2.08 23.97 15.95
C ILE A 8 3.36 24.50 15.31
N MET A 9 4.45 24.46 16.02
CA MET A 9 5.79 24.71 15.48
C MET A 9 6.52 23.39 15.40
N THR A 10 6.92 22.99 14.20
CA THR A 10 7.81 21.85 13.98
C THR A 10 9.24 22.37 13.88
N ASP A 11 10.15 21.81 14.66
CA ASP A 11 11.58 22.06 14.51
C ASP A 11 12.11 21.15 13.39
N ASP A 12 12.80 21.71 12.41
CA ASP A 12 13.38 21.07 11.24
C ASP A 12 14.76 20.45 11.46
N GLY A 13 15.19 20.40 12.70
CA GLY A 13 16.58 20.05 13.01
C GLY A 13 16.87 18.64 13.46
N HIS A 14 16.46 17.58 12.89
CA HIS A 14 16.79 16.15 13.17
C HIS A 14 15.73 15.32 13.90
N GLY A 15 14.79 14.80 13.15
CA GLY A 15 14.05 13.60 13.55
C GLY A 15 12.71 13.87 14.24
N GLY A 16 11.71 14.23 13.47
CA GLY A 16 10.38 13.69 13.54
C GLY A 16 9.51 13.92 14.77
N TYR A 17 9.67 14.99 15.54
CA TYR A 17 8.76 15.25 16.65
C TYR A 17 8.31 16.72 16.67
N GLY A 18 7.00 16.93 16.47
CA GLY A 18 6.41 18.26 16.55
C GLY A 18 6.23 18.71 18.00
N LEU A 19 6.69 19.91 18.31
CA LEU A 19 6.36 20.60 19.56
C LEU A 19 5.04 21.35 19.38
N VAL A 20 4.10 21.16 20.30
CA VAL A 20 2.87 21.94 20.34
C VAL A 20 3.05 23.09 21.30
N ASN A 21 3.14 24.30 20.77
CA ASN A 21 3.19 25.52 21.55
C ASN A 21 1.82 26.22 21.50
N HIS A 22 1.29 26.57 22.65
CA HIS A 22 0.02 27.28 22.78
C HIS A 22 0.30 28.77 22.88
N PHE A 23 -0.32 29.56 22.00
CA PHE A 23 -0.26 31.01 21.99
C PHE A 23 -1.67 31.60 22.16
N ARG A 24 -1.75 32.77 22.75
CA ARG A 24 -2.97 33.56 22.86
C ARG A 24 -2.86 34.81 21.97
N HIS A 25 -3.93 35.14 21.25
CA HIS A 25 -4.03 36.39 20.52
C HIS A 25 -4.11 37.58 21.44
N ASP A 26 -3.28 38.62 21.19
CA ASP A 26 -3.32 39.92 21.83
C ASP A 26 -3.20 41.02 20.76
N GLY A 27 -4.33 41.32 20.07
CA GLY A 27 -4.34 42.19 18.90
C GLY A 27 -3.74 41.48 17.68
N ASP A 28 -2.69 42.08 17.09
CA ASP A 28 -1.93 41.49 15.97
C ASP A 28 -0.73 40.66 16.45
N ASP A 29 -0.55 40.53 17.76
CA ASP A 29 0.53 39.76 18.38
C ASP A 29 0.04 38.38 18.86
N LEU A 30 0.97 37.41 18.88
CA LEU A 30 0.79 36.12 19.56
C LEU A 30 1.64 36.12 20.82
N VAL A 31 1.02 35.77 21.95
CA VAL A 31 1.69 35.65 23.26
C VAL A 31 1.78 34.16 23.61
N PHE A 32 2.98 33.69 23.86
CA PHE A 32 3.21 32.31 24.32
C PHE A 32 2.54 32.08 25.67
N VAL A 33 1.79 30.99 25.80
CA VAL A 33 1.05 30.61 27.02
C VAL A 33 1.71 29.40 27.69
N GLU A 34 1.87 28.31 26.95
CA GLU A 34 2.44 27.06 27.47
C GLU A 34 2.96 26.17 26.34
N GLN A 35 3.75 25.19 26.72
CA GLN A 35 4.27 24.16 25.82
C GLN A 35 3.88 22.79 26.35
N ASP A 36 3.25 21.96 25.49
CA ASP A 36 3.01 20.57 25.81
C ASP A 36 4.32 19.77 25.66
N SER A 37 4.77 19.21 26.77
CA SER A 37 6.02 18.45 26.83
C SER A 37 5.74 16.97 27.13
N ASP A 38 5.62 16.17 26.10
CA ASP A 38 5.91 14.75 26.21
C ASP A 38 7.25 14.47 25.52
N ASN A 39 8.33 14.66 26.31
CA ASN A 39 9.65 14.04 26.10
C ASN A 39 10.59 14.51 24.98
N PHE A 40 10.80 15.78 24.65
CA PHE A 40 11.93 16.11 23.73
C PHE A 40 12.67 17.45 23.95
N VAL A 41 13.87 17.59 23.36
CA VAL A 41 14.90 18.65 23.54
C VAL A 41 14.55 19.92 22.74
N TYR A 42 14.80 21.12 23.22
CA TYR A 42 13.91 22.29 23.16
C TYR A 42 14.61 23.57 22.76
N VAL A 43 13.93 24.37 21.94
CA VAL A 43 14.13 25.83 21.97
C VAL A 43 13.25 26.39 23.05
N LYS A 44 13.86 27.01 24.07
CA LYS A 44 13.15 27.54 25.22
C LYS A 44 12.63 28.93 24.87
N VAL A 45 11.35 29.01 24.47
CA VAL A 45 10.63 30.28 24.39
C VAL A 45 10.33 30.75 25.81
N LYS A 46 10.62 32.00 26.14
CA LYS A 46 10.36 32.54 27.49
C LYS A 46 8.87 32.82 27.64
N ASP A 47 8.34 32.47 28.79
CA ASP A 47 6.95 32.78 29.15
C ASP A 47 6.66 34.28 28.98
N GLY A 48 5.57 34.60 28.25
CA GLY A 48 5.19 35.98 27.94
C GLY A 48 5.95 36.65 26.77
N GLU A 49 6.75 35.93 26.00
CA GLU A 49 7.42 36.45 24.81
C GLU A 49 6.38 36.74 23.70
N LYS A 50 6.54 37.90 23.02
CA LYS A 50 5.61 38.36 22.00
C LYS A 50 6.21 38.19 20.62
N PHE A 51 5.40 37.69 19.69
CA PHE A 51 5.73 37.53 18.28
C PHE A 51 4.80 38.39 17.42
N HIS A 52 5.36 39.21 16.54
CA HIS A 52 4.58 40.07 15.67
C HIS A 52 4.22 39.37 14.35
N CYS A 53 2.92 39.28 14.04
CA CYS A 53 2.42 38.68 12.79
C CYS A 53 2.43 39.72 11.67
N THR A 54 3.29 39.55 10.68
CA THR A 54 3.36 40.46 9.51
C THR A 54 2.60 39.95 8.29
N GLY A 55 1.82 38.89 8.42
CA GLY A 55 1.07 38.27 7.30
C GLY A 55 1.88 37.33 6.42
N GLU A 56 3.21 37.41 6.44
CA GLU A 56 4.11 36.55 5.65
C GLU A 56 5.15 35.80 6.50
N ALA A 57 5.42 36.24 7.74
CA ALA A 57 6.34 35.59 8.67
C ALA A 57 6.12 36.09 10.10
N PHE A 58 6.41 35.26 11.09
CA PHE A 58 6.52 35.67 12.48
C PHE A 58 7.93 36.24 12.71
N LYS A 59 8.04 37.45 13.29
CA LYS A 59 9.33 38.02 13.74
C LYS A 59 9.33 38.09 15.26
N GLN A 60 10.38 37.53 15.85
CA GLN A 60 10.65 37.72 17.28
C GLN A 60 11.10 39.16 17.52
N ASN A 61 10.61 39.82 18.59
CA ASN A 61 10.81 41.23 18.84
C ASN A 61 12.15 41.53 19.61
N ASP A 62 13.10 40.60 19.62
CA ASP A 62 14.38 40.72 20.31
C ASP A 62 15.56 41.16 19.41
N GLY A 63 15.30 41.46 18.14
CA GLY A 63 16.30 42.05 17.22
C GLY A 63 17.17 41.05 16.49
N GLU A 64 17.03 39.73 16.69
CA GLU A 64 17.63 38.70 15.84
C GLU A 64 16.60 38.18 14.82
N ASP A 65 17.00 38.17 13.55
CA ASP A 65 16.14 37.80 12.40
C ASP A 65 15.97 36.25 12.35
N SER A 66 15.09 35.75 13.17
CA SER A 66 14.61 34.34 13.05
C SER A 66 13.40 34.30 12.14
N THR A 67 13.61 34.00 10.87
CA THR A 67 12.51 33.78 9.92
C THR A 67 11.86 32.44 10.20
N VAL A 68 10.70 32.44 10.83
CA VAL A 68 9.82 31.27 10.88
C VAL A 68 9.17 31.09 9.51
N GLN A 69 9.47 30.03 8.80
CA GLN A 69 8.75 29.70 7.58
C GLN A 69 7.31 29.33 7.94
N ILE A 70 6.35 30.15 7.55
CA ILE A 70 4.95 29.80 7.63
C ILE A 70 4.70 28.75 6.58
N MET A 71 4.36 27.52 6.98
CA MET A 71 3.92 26.48 6.05
C MET A 71 2.74 27.01 5.26
N PRO A 72 2.77 26.95 3.94
CA PRO A 72 1.72 27.48 3.11
C PRO A 72 0.41 26.76 3.41
N ASN A 73 -0.66 27.52 3.64
CA ASN A 73 -1.97 26.98 4.02
C ASN A 73 -2.85 26.68 2.80
N ARG A 74 -2.35 26.89 1.58
CA ARG A 74 -3.08 26.64 0.35
C ARG A 74 -2.97 25.16 -0.02
N LYS A 75 -4.10 24.47 -0.09
CA LYS A 75 -4.17 23.10 -0.59
C LYS A 75 -3.95 23.09 -2.10
N LEU A 76 -3.14 22.16 -2.61
CA LEU A 76 -2.95 21.93 -4.03
C LEU A 76 -4.27 21.40 -4.64
N SER A 77 -4.68 21.92 -5.79
CA SER A 77 -5.85 21.45 -6.52
C SER A 77 -5.47 20.77 -7.83
N LEU A 78 -6.37 19.95 -8.40
CA LEU A 78 -6.14 19.34 -9.72
C LEU A 78 -5.91 20.38 -10.82
N ASN A 79 -6.58 21.54 -10.74
CA ASN A 79 -6.34 22.62 -11.68
C ASN A 79 -4.92 23.20 -11.56
N ASP A 80 -4.40 23.31 -10.33
CA ASP A 80 -3.00 23.72 -10.13
C ASP A 80 -2.04 22.70 -10.75
N VAL A 81 -2.30 21.40 -10.57
CA VAL A 81 -1.48 20.33 -11.17
C VAL A 81 -1.50 20.40 -12.70
N ILE A 82 -2.67 20.59 -13.32
CA ILE A 82 -2.80 20.77 -14.78
C ILE A 82 -2.01 22.01 -15.25
N MET A 83 -2.08 23.11 -14.52
CA MET A 83 -1.34 24.33 -14.87
C MET A 83 0.17 24.14 -14.71
N LEU A 84 0.61 23.50 -13.64
CA LEU A 84 2.02 23.22 -13.37
C LEU A 84 2.60 22.24 -14.40
N SER A 85 1.86 21.20 -14.78
CA SER A 85 2.33 20.20 -15.76
C SER A 85 2.73 20.80 -17.12
N GLN A 86 2.21 22.00 -17.46
CA GLN A 86 2.57 22.70 -18.70
C GLN A 86 4.05 23.13 -18.74
N LYS A 87 4.74 23.19 -17.58
CA LYS A 87 6.17 23.49 -17.52
C LYS A 87 7.05 22.29 -17.90
N GLY A 88 6.50 21.06 -17.90
CA GLY A 88 7.25 19.87 -18.20
C GLY A 88 8.45 19.71 -17.25
N TYR A 89 9.61 19.39 -17.80
CA TYR A 89 10.85 19.19 -17.03
C TYR A 89 11.50 20.47 -16.48
N ASP A 90 10.91 21.66 -16.74
CA ASP A 90 11.33 22.91 -16.09
C ASP A 90 10.71 23.10 -14.68
N LEU A 91 9.93 22.10 -14.19
CA LEU A 91 9.36 22.09 -12.85
C LEU A 91 10.44 21.86 -11.81
N THR A 92 10.42 22.72 -10.77
CA THR A 92 11.32 22.67 -9.61
C THR A 92 10.53 22.56 -8.31
N TRP A 93 11.19 22.27 -7.21
CA TRP A 93 10.59 22.26 -5.87
C TRP A 93 9.88 23.57 -5.52
N SER A 94 10.46 24.70 -5.92
CA SER A 94 9.94 26.05 -5.60
C SER A 94 8.57 26.34 -6.25
N ASP A 95 8.20 25.65 -7.32
CA ASP A 95 6.88 25.77 -7.93
C ASP A 95 5.75 25.31 -7.00
N PHE A 96 6.10 24.48 -6.04
CA PHE A 96 5.18 23.85 -5.09
C PHE A 96 5.25 24.45 -3.68
N ASP A 97 6.17 25.36 -3.37
CA ASP A 97 6.38 25.93 -2.03
C ASP A 97 5.15 26.69 -1.49
N GLN A 98 4.26 27.13 -2.36
CA GLN A 98 3.01 27.80 -1.97
C GLN A 98 1.90 26.86 -1.49
N PHE A 99 2.09 25.53 -1.58
CA PHE A 99 1.07 24.55 -1.24
C PHE A 99 1.45 23.78 0.03
N LYS A 100 0.43 23.42 0.82
CA LYS A 100 0.59 22.59 2.01
C LYS A 100 1.02 21.17 1.61
N TYR A 101 2.06 20.64 2.26
CA TYR A 101 2.58 19.29 2.04
C TYR A 101 2.94 18.62 3.37
N ILE A 102 3.20 17.31 3.29
CA ILE A 102 3.77 16.50 4.36
C ILE A 102 5.13 16.02 3.86
N GLU A 103 6.17 16.17 4.67
CA GLU A 103 7.48 15.57 4.39
C GLU A 103 7.52 14.13 4.86
N THR A 104 8.11 13.26 4.05
CA THR A 104 8.31 11.85 4.36
C THR A 104 9.57 11.34 3.68
N GLY A 105 9.96 10.10 3.99
CA GLY A 105 11.08 9.41 3.37
C GLY A 105 12.25 9.17 4.32
N SER A 106 12.95 8.06 4.12
CA SER A 106 14.21 7.73 4.76
C SER A 106 15.29 7.64 3.69
N GLY A 107 16.16 8.66 3.62
CA GLY A 107 17.25 8.72 2.65
C GLY A 107 16.98 9.45 1.33
N LEU A 108 15.71 9.72 1.00
CA LEU A 108 15.29 10.63 -0.06
C LEU A 108 14.43 11.74 0.55
N TYR A 109 14.50 12.94 -0.04
CA TYR A 109 13.60 14.03 0.29
C TYR A 109 12.32 13.86 -0.50
N ILE A 110 11.19 13.70 0.21
CA ILE A 110 9.89 13.45 -0.42
C ILE A 110 8.85 14.39 0.19
N ARG A 111 8.10 15.11 -0.67
CA ARG A 111 6.93 15.89 -0.32
C ARG A 111 5.67 15.25 -0.88
N VAL A 112 4.65 15.12 -0.03
CA VAL A 112 3.34 14.61 -0.40
C VAL A 112 2.31 15.71 -0.25
N TYR A 113 1.58 15.98 -1.33
CA TYR A 113 0.52 16.98 -1.40
C TYR A 113 -0.83 16.27 -1.55
N GLU A 114 -1.63 16.29 -0.50
CA GLU A 114 -3.01 15.81 -0.56
C GLU A 114 -3.85 16.76 -1.44
N ILE A 115 -4.41 16.26 -2.55
CA ILE A 115 -5.25 17.05 -3.45
C ILE A 115 -6.72 16.86 -3.10
N ASN A 116 -7.18 15.64 -3.02
CA ASN A 116 -8.53 15.26 -2.60
C ASN A 116 -8.53 13.80 -2.15
N GLU A 117 -9.70 13.20 -1.98
CA GLU A 117 -9.82 11.81 -1.53
C GLU A 117 -9.35 10.78 -2.57
N MET A 118 -9.16 11.18 -3.84
CA MET A 118 -8.76 10.30 -4.94
C MET A 118 -7.30 10.49 -5.34
N TYR A 119 -6.75 11.71 -5.20
CA TYR A 119 -5.45 12.05 -5.76
C TYR A 119 -4.49 12.67 -4.75
N GLU A 120 -3.24 12.26 -4.84
CA GLU A 120 -2.09 12.87 -4.18
C GLU A 120 -1.02 13.20 -5.21
N LEU A 121 -0.21 14.24 -4.94
CA LEU A 121 0.99 14.53 -5.71
C LEU A 121 2.22 14.22 -4.86
N TRP A 122 3.13 13.44 -5.40
CA TRP A 122 4.38 13.01 -4.78
C TRP A 122 5.57 13.61 -5.52
N ILE A 123 6.40 14.39 -4.84
CA ILE A 123 7.65 14.92 -5.37
C ILE A 123 8.79 14.30 -4.60
N GLY A 124 9.76 13.71 -5.30
CA GLY A 124 10.91 13.09 -4.65
C GLY A 124 12.23 13.38 -5.35
N GLY A 125 13.31 13.45 -4.57
CA GLY A 125 14.66 13.68 -5.05
C GLY A 125 15.70 13.47 -3.97
N SER A 126 16.99 13.58 -4.33
CA SER A 126 18.11 13.41 -3.41
C SER A 126 18.20 14.59 -2.40
N TRP A 127 18.04 15.81 -2.91
CA TRP A 127 18.10 17.06 -2.13
C TRP A 127 17.20 18.13 -2.74
N ILE A 128 16.74 19.08 -1.92
CA ILE A 128 15.86 20.18 -2.34
C ILE A 128 16.56 21.18 -3.28
N ASP A 129 17.87 21.25 -3.25
CA ASP A 129 18.68 22.13 -4.12
C ASP A 129 18.93 21.52 -5.52
N GLU A 130 18.55 20.27 -5.74
CA GLU A 130 18.62 19.58 -7.02
C GLU A 130 17.20 19.47 -7.64
N ASP A 131 17.13 19.26 -8.94
CA ASP A 131 15.83 19.05 -9.62
C ASP A 131 15.16 17.77 -9.09
N PRO A 132 13.81 17.76 -8.95
CA PRO A 132 13.09 16.56 -8.54
C PRO A 132 13.36 15.38 -9.47
N MET A 133 13.66 14.21 -8.91
CA MET A 133 13.81 12.98 -9.67
C MET A 133 12.48 12.58 -10.31
N TYR A 134 11.37 12.76 -9.60
CA TYR A 134 10.02 12.50 -10.08
C TYR A 134 9.01 13.47 -9.49
N ILE A 135 7.90 13.68 -10.22
CA ILE A 135 6.73 14.44 -9.78
C ILE A 135 5.49 13.64 -10.18
N TYR A 136 5.03 12.75 -9.32
CA TYR A 136 3.93 11.83 -9.61
C TYR A 136 2.59 12.33 -9.12
N LEU A 137 1.62 12.47 -10.02
CA LEU A 137 0.21 12.48 -9.66
C LEU A 137 -0.24 11.01 -9.56
N ALA A 138 -0.64 10.58 -8.37
CA ALA A 138 -1.03 9.21 -8.09
C ALA A 138 -2.44 9.14 -7.52
N LEU A 139 -3.07 7.96 -7.59
CA LEU A 139 -4.25 7.69 -6.78
C LEU A 139 -3.82 7.54 -5.31
N ALA A 140 -4.56 8.17 -4.39
CA ALA A 140 -4.21 8.24 -2.97
C ALA A 140 -4.03 6.86 -2.30
N ASP A 141 -4.75 5.85 -2.80
CA ASP A 141 -4.75 4.49 -2.26
C ASP A 141 -4.09 3.46 -3.17
N ASP A 142 -3.58 3.88 -4.33
CA ASP A 142 -2.85 3.05 -5.26
C ASP A 142 -1.74 3.86 -5.94
N LEU A 143 -0.60 3.95 -5.27
CA LEU A 143 0.56 4.69 -5.75
C LEU A 143 1.21 4.09 -7.00
N ASP A 144 0.84 2.88 -7.38
CA ASP A 144 1.29 2.26 -8.64
C ASP A 144 0.50 2.82 -9.84
N THR A 145 -0.76 3.23 -9.63
CA THR A 145 -1.55 3.98 -10.61
C THR A 145 -1.19 5.45 -10.53
N ARG A 146 -0.18 5.86 -11.32
CA ARG A 146 0.39 7.21 -11.31
C ARG A 146 0.88 7.63 -12.68
N ILE A 147 1.08 8.95 -12.82
CA ILE A 147 1.70 9.57 -13.99
C ILE A 147 2.74 10.59 -13.53
N ASP A 148 3.90 10.67 -14.19
CA ASP A 148 4.78 11.83 -13.99
C ASP A 148 4.17 13.03 -14.73
N ILE A 149 3.85 14.09 -13.98
CA ILE A 149 3.14 15.24 -14.56
C ILE A 149 3.98 16.00 -15.60
N ARG A 150 5.28 15.74 -15.66
CA ARG A 150 6.21 16.35 -16.63
C ARG A 150 6.11 15.69 -18.02
N ASP A 151 5.63 14.44 -18.10
CA ASP A 151 5.54 13.67 -19.36
C ASP A 151 4.28 13.99 -20.18
N GLY A 152 3.37 14.82 -19.65
CA GLY A 152 2.08 15.12 -20.27
C GLY A 152 1.00 14.10 -19.91
N GLY A 153 -0.19 14.19 -20.54
CA GLY A 153 -1.29 13.25 -20.32
C GLY A 153 -2.05 13.42 -18.98
N VAL A 154 -1.72 14.44 -18.18
CA VAL A 154 -2.34 14.67 -16.85
C VAL A 154 -3.85 14.80 -16.94
N THR A 155 -4.37 15.48 -17.96
CA THR A 155 -5.83 15.66 -18.14
C THR A 155 -6.52 14.34 -18.44
N ASP A 156 -5.89 13.47 -19.24
CA ASP A 156 -6.43 12.17 -19.60
C ASP A 156 -6.41 11.23 -18.38
N PHE A 157 -5.33 11.27 -17.58
CA PHE A 157 -5.24 10.53 -16.32
C PHE A 157 -6.32 10.94 -15.32
N ILE A 158 -6.56 12.27 -15.15
CA ILE A 158 -7.62 12.77 -14.26
C ILE A 158 -9.02 12.41 -14.80
N GLY A 159 -9.19 12.36 -16.12
CA GLY A 159 -10.46 12.03 -16.77
C GLY A 159 -10.75 10.53 -16.89
N ALA A 160 -9.81 9.66 -16.53
CA ALA A 160 -10.00 8.22 -16.58
C ALA A 160 -11.02 7.75 -15.54
N ASP A 161 -11.68 6.63 -15.82
CA ASP A 161 -12.61 6.00 -14.87
C ASP A 161 -11.83 5.22 -13.80
N HIS A 162 -11.84 5.74 -12.58
CA HIS A 162 -11.21 5.12 -11.41
C HIS A 162 -12.23 4.46 -10.46
N SER A 163 -13.47 4.21 -10.92
CA SER A 163 -14.55 3.66 -10.08
C SER A 163 -14.20 2.32 -9.45
N SER A 164 -13.44 1.47 -10.16
CA SER A 164 -12.99 0.17 -9.64
C SER A 164 -12.03 0.31 -8.45
N VAL A 165 -11.12 1.29 -8.49
CA VAL A 165 -10.17 1.56 -7.40
C VAL A 165 -10.91 2.08 -6.18
N LEU A 166 -11.84 3.03 -6.37
CA LEU A 166 -12.66 3.57 -5.28
C LEU A 166 -13.55 2.50 -4.65
N LEU A 167 -14.12 1.61 -5.46
CA LEU A 167 -14.91 0.49 -4.97
C LEU A 167 -14.05 -0.48 -4.15
N SER A 168 -12.86 -0.83 -4.64
CA SER A 168 -11.91 -1.69 -3.92
C SER A 168 -11.51 -1.11 -2.57
N LYS A 169 -11.25 0.21 -2.51
CA LYS A 169 -11.00 0.93 -1.26
C LYS A 169 -12.19 0.80 -0.30
N ALA A 170 -13.40 1.14 -0.76
CA ALA A 170 -14.60 1.08 0.06
C ALA A 170 -14.86 -0.34 0.60
N ILE A 171 -14.61 -1.38 -0.20
CA ILE A 171 -14.70 -2.78 0.23
C ILE A 171 -13.70 -3.09 1.34
N ASN A 172 -12.43 -2.72 1.18
CA ASN A 172 -11.40 -2.96 2.18
C ASN A 172 -11.70 -2.21 3.49
N GLU A 173 -12.15 -0.95 3.42
CA GLU A 173 -12.58 -0.17 4.59
C GLU A 173 -13.79 -0.81 5.29
N ALA A 174 -14.75 -1.35 4.54
CA ALA A 174 -15.90 -2.07 5.10
C ALA A 174 -15.45 -3.34 5.85
N ILE A 175 -14.55 -4.14 5.25
CA ILE A 175 -14.01 -5.35 5.89
C ILE A 175 -13.27 -4.99 7.18
N LEU A 176 -12.39 -3.97 7.15
CA LEU A 176 -11.64 -3.53 8.33
C LEU A 176 -12.57 -2.98 9.43
N THR A 177 -13.63 -2.26 9.04
CA THR A 177 -14.58 -1.68 9.99
C THR A 177 -15.39 -2.76 10.71
N GLU A 178 -15.90 -3.75 9.97
CA GLU A 178 -16.69 -4.85 10.54
C GLU A 178 -15.87 -5.80 11.41
N ASN A 179 -14.57 -5.96 11.09
CA ASN A 179 -13.66 -6.81 11.85
C ASN A 179 -12.85 -6.04 12.92
N LYS A 180 -13.17 -4.75 13.14
CA LYS A 180 -12.46 -3.92 14.11
C LYS A 180 -12.60 -4.51 15.52
N PRO A 181 -11.49 -4.75 16.23
CA PRO A 181 -11.54 -5.27 17.58
C PRO A 181 -12.23 -4.26 18.53
N SER A 182 -13.00 -4.76 19.50
CA SER A 182 -13.71 -3.92 20.48
C SER A 182 -12.77 -3.12 21.39
N LYS A 183 -11.50 -3.51 21.47
CA LYS A 183 -10.41 -2.83 22.20
C LYS A 183 -9.15 -2.88 21.34
N PRO A 184 -8.27 -1.87 21.43
CA PRO A 184 -6.95 -1.94 20.77
C PRO A 184 -6.21 -3.21 21.21
N ASP A 185 -5.77 -4.00 20.23
CA ASP A 185 -5.06 -5.27 20.45
C ASP A 185 -3.56 -5.19 20.09
N GLY A 186 -3.12 -4.03 19.58
CA GLY A 186 -1.73 -3.78 19.19
C GLY A 186 -1.32 -4.46 17.88
N LEU A 187 -2.28 -4.97 17.11
CA LEU A 187 -2.04 -5.60 15.81
C LEU A 187 -2.20 -4.59 14.68
N TYR A 188 -1.51 -4.83 13.58
CA TYR A 188 -1.83 -4.21 12.30
C TYR A 188 -2.88 -5.05 11.58
N HIS A 189 -4.00 -4.45 11.23
CA HIS A 189 -5.09 -5.10 10.52
C HIS A 189 -5.08 -4.73 9.05
N CYS A 190 -5.22 -5.72 8.19
CA CYS A 190 -5.33 -5.56 6.75
C CYS A 190 -6.48 -6.39 6.19
N ALA A 191 -6.87 -6.09 4.98
CA ALA A 191 -7.95 -6.76 4.27
C ALA A 191 -7.57 -7.07 2.83
N SER A 192 -8.14 -8.15 2.32
CA SER A 192 -8.12 -8.51 0.90
C SER A 192 -9.48 -9.05 0.49
N PHE A 193 -9.91 -8.74 -0.72
CA PHE A 193 -11.21 -9.14 -1.24
C PHE A 193 -11.08 -9.70 -2.66
N VAL A 194 -11.77 -10.81 -2.90
CA VAL A 194 -11.95 -11.37 -4.25
C VAL A 194 -13.38 -11.11 -4.66
N LEU A 195 -13.57 -10.29 -5.70
CA LEU A 195 -14.87 -10.03 -6.29
C LEU A 195 -15.29 -11.23 -7.16
N LEU A 196 -16.42 -11.85 -6.83
CA LEU A 196 -17.02 -12.94 -7.61
C LEU A 196 -18.14 -12.45 -8.52
N ASP A 197 -18.98 -11.53 -8.03
CA ASP A 197 -20.04 -10.88 -8.82
C ASP A 197 -20.37 -9.50 -8.26
N GLN A 198 -21.00 -8.68 -9.11
CA GLN A 198 -21.44 -7.33 -8.75
C GLN A 198 -22.81 -7.05 -9.37
N LYS A 199 -23.74 -6.54 -8.58
CA LYS A 199 -25.07 -6.13 -9.03
C LYS A 199 -25.34 -4.67 -8.74
N GLU A 200 -25.61 -3.89 -9.79
CA GLU A 200 -26.09 -2.53 -9.66
C GLU A 200 -27.62 -2.52 -9.51
N LEU A 201 -28.09 -1.83 -8.49
CA LEU A 201 -29.50 -1.64 -8.21
C LEU A 201 -29.83 -0.16 -8.41
N SER A 202 -30.48 0.15 -9.52
CA SER A 202 -31.09 1.48 -9.69
C SER A 202 -32.37 1.52 -8.86
N GLY A 203 -32.43 2.40 -7.85
CA GLY A 203 -33.63 2.60 -7.05
C GLY A 203 -34.80 3.00 -7.95
N THR A 204 -35.97 2.38 -7.76
CA THR A 204 -37.22 2.84 -8.40
C THR A 204 -37.50 4.27 -7.93
N PRO A 205 -37.74 5.22 -8.86
CA PRO A 205 -38.05 6.60 -8.49
C PRO A 205 -39.30 6.60 -7.58
N THR A 206 -39.13 7.04 -6.36
CA THR A 206 -40.30 7.42 -5.55
C THR A 206 -40.79 8.76 -6.06
N VAL A 207 -42.13 8.91 -6.16
CA VAL A 207 -42.85 9.97 -6.87
C VAL A 207 -42.48 11.41 -6.43
N ASP A 208 -41.68 11.57 -5.37
CA ASP A 208 -41.35 12.87 -4.74
C ASP A 208 -39.85 13.22 -4.65
N SER A 209 -38.93 12.41 -5.18
CA SER A 209 -37.50 12.77 -5.17
C SER A 209 -36.85 12.61 -6.55
N SER A 210 -36.26 13.69 -7.04
CA SER A 210 -35.42 13.71 -8.24
C SER A 210 -34.04 13.04 -8.02
N ASP A 211 -33.80 12.42 -6.87
CA ASP A 211 -32.57 11.73 -6.53
C ASP A 211 -32.71 10.24 -6.86
N HIS A 212 -32.08 9.83 -7.95
CA HIS A 212 -31.88 8.43 -8.26
C HIS A 212 -30.77 7.88 -7.34
N THR A 213 -31.15 7.21 -6.27
CA THR A 213 -30.19 6.50 -5.40
C THR A 213 -29.62 5.31 -6.19
N GLN A 214 -28.39 5.40 -6.60
CA GLN A 214 -27.67 4.28 -7.21
C GLN A 214 -27.04 3.44 -6.09
N MET A 215 -27.31 2.15 -6.11
CA MET A 215 -26.72 1.20 -5.17
C MET A 215 -25.96 0.12 -5.92
N VAL A 216 -24.89 -0.37 -5.32
CA VAL A 216 -24.13 -1.52 -5.81
C VAL A 216 -23.99 -2.55 -4.69
N THR A 217 -24.22 -3.81 -5.00
CA THR A 217 -23.91 -4.94 -4.12
C THR A 217 -22.79 -5.76 -4.74
N VAL A 218 -21.71 -5.94 -4.01
CA VAL A 218 -20.60 -6.81 -4.38
C VAL A 218 -20.69 -8.11 -3.60
N TYR A 219 -20.41 -9.23 -4.26
CA TYR A 219 -20.38 -10.57 -3.70
C TYR A 219 -18.99 -11.13 -3.84
N GLY A 220 -18.40 -11.67 -2.77
CA GLY A 220 -17.05 -12.17 -2.85
C GLY A 220 -16.52 -12.80 -1.58
N LEU A 221 -15.22 -13.08 -1.57
CA LEU A 221 -14.49 -13.66 -0.45
C LEU A 221 -13.68 -12.58 0.24
N ALA A 222 -13.98 -12.30 1.50
CA ALA A 222 -13.26 -11.34 2.31
C ALA A 222 -12.24 -12.07 3.21
N LEU A 223 -10.98 -11.66 3.13
CA LEU A 223 -9.94 -12.01 4.09
C LEU A 223 -9.65 -10.78 4.96
N HIS A 224 -9.79 -10.94 6.26
CA HIS A 224 -9.26 -10.01 7.26
C HIS A 224 -8.09 -10.68 7.98
N GLN A 225 -6.99 -9.95 8.21
CA GLN A 225 -5.77 -10.46 8.81
C GLN A 225 -5.23 -9.48 9.84
N GLY A 226 -4.80 -9.99 11.00
CA GLY A 226 -4.12 -9.22 12.04
C GLY A 226 -2.69 -9.69 12.22
N PHE A 227 -1.72 -8.78 12.09
CA PHE A 227 -0.28 -9.05 12.24
C PHE A 227 0.29 -8.43 13.51
N GLY A 228 1.07 -9.21 14.25
CA GLY A 228 1.90 -8.75 15.37
C GLY A 228 3.34 -8.54 14.89
N TYR A 229 3.98 -7.46 15.36
CA TYR A 229 5.37 -7.13 15.02
C TYR A 229 6.28 -7.34 16.22
N SER A 230 7.41 -8.03 16.01
CA SER A 230 8.45 -8.20 17.01
C SER A 230 9.81 -8.49 16.36
N GLY A 231 10.88 -7.86 16.86
CA GLY A 231 12.25 -8.14 16.42
C GLY A 231 12.54 -7.86 14.94
N GLY A 232 11.81 -6.94 14.30
CA GLY A 232 11.99 -6.62 12.87
C GLY A 232 11.28 -7.58 11.91
N THR A 233 10.49 -8.53 12.44
CA THR A 233 9.65 -9.46 11.69
C THR A 233 8.19 -9.28 12.08
N PHE A 234 7.27 -9.85 11.29
CA PHE A 234 5.86 -9.91 11.64
C PHE A 234 5.34 -11.34 11.54
N HIS A 235 4.22 -11.61 12.21
CA HIS A 235 3.60 -12.92 12.21
C HIS A 235 2.08 -12.80 12.23
N ASP A 236 1.43 -13.77 11.62
CA ASP A 236 -0.02 -13.93 11.60
C ASP A 236 -0.54 -14.25 13.01
N VAL A 237 -1.42 -13.42 13.55
CA VAL A 237 -2.00 -13.58 14.89
C VAL A 237 -3.46 -13.96 14.83
N SER A 238 -4.22 -13.31 13.94
CA SER A 238 -5.66 -13.50 13.84
C SER A 238 -6.15 -13.23 12.42
N GLY A 239 -7.29 -13.81 12.06
CA GLY A 239 -7.91 -13.55 10.77
C GLY A 239 -9.24 -14.27 10.61
N SER A 240 -10.00 -13.83 9.61
CA SER A 240 -11.21 -14.47 9.14
C SER A 240 -11.22 -14.51 7.62
N HIS A 241 -11.67 -15.62 7.04
CA HIS A 241 -11.82 -15.78 5.58
C HIS A 241 -13.20 -16.34 5.30
N ILE A 242 -14.10 -15.49 4.82
CA ILE A 242 -15.52 -15.82 4.66
C ILE A 242 -16.12 -15.18 3.40
N PRO A 243 -17.17 -15.78 2.81
CA PRO A 243 -18.00 -15.11 1.82
C PRO A 243 -18.78 -13.95 2.45
N VAL A 244 -18.83 -12.83 1.74
CA VAL A 244 -19.57 -11.63 2.15
C VAL A 244 -20.36 -11.03 0.99
N ALA A 245 -21.46 -10.37 1.31
CA ALA A 245 -22.18 -9.50 0.38
C ALA A 245 -22.20 -8.08 0.97
N ILE A 246 -21.60 -7.12 0.26
CA ILE A 246 -21.46 -5.75 0.74
C ILE A 246 -22.25 -4.83 -0.18
N THR A 247 -23.18 -4.06 0.39
CA THR A 247 -24.00 -3.12 -0.36
C THR A 247 -23.60 -1.70 -0.05
N PHE A 248 -23.31 -0.93 -1.09
CA PHE A 248 -23.00 0.49 -1.02
C PHE A 248 -24.05 1.34 -1.73
N GLU A 249 -24.28 2.53 -1.20
CA GLU A 249 -24.96 3.63 -1.88
C GLU A 249 -23.91 4.53 -2.53
N ILE A 250 -24.12 4.94 -3.79
CA ILE A 250 -23.22 5.84 -4.49
C ILE A 250 -23.75 7.28 -4.35
N VAL A 251 -23.05 8.09 -3.57
CA VAL A 251 -23.40 9.49 -3.29
C VAL A 251 -22.26 10.40 -3.72
N GLY A 252 -22.47 11.19 -4.78
CA GLY A 252 -21.44 12.12 -5.26
C GLY A 252 -20.15 11.42 -5.72
N GLY A 253 -20.25 10.19 -6.22
CA GLY A 253 -19.10 9.37 -6.63
C GLY A 253 -18.41 8.58 -5.50
N LYS A 254 -18.93 8.67 -4.26
CA LYS A 254 -18.42 7.95 -3.09
C LYS A 254 -19.29 6.73 -2.79
N TYR A 255 -18.65 5.66 -2.36
CA TYR A 255 -19.29 4.44 -1.90
C TYR A 255 -19.56 4.52 -0.38
N VAL A 256 -20.83 4.63 0.01
CA VAL A 256 -21.26 4.69 1.42
C VAL A 256 -21.83 3.33 1.82
N LEU A 257 -21.20 2.67 2.78
CA LEU A 257 -21.63 1.35 3.28
C LEU A 257 -23.07 1.38 3.81
N LYS A 258 -23.92 0.46 3.33
CA LYS A 258 -25.31 0.27 3.78
C LYS A 258 -25.54 -1.07 4.46
N GLU A 259 -24.98 -2.12 3.92
CA GLU A 259 -25.12 -3.48 4.47
C GLU A 259 -23.78 -4.22 4.34
N TYR A 260 -23.37 -4.88 5.41
CA TYR A 260 -22.30 -5.87 5.40
C TYR A 260 -22.89 -7.19 5.86
N TRP A 261 -23.08 -8.12 4.94
CA TRP A 261 -23.69 -9.40 5.21
C TRP A 261 -22.64 -10.52 5.27
N THR A 262 -22.80 -11.41 6.26
CA THR A 262 -22.02 -12.64 6.42
C THR A 262 -22.94 -13.82 6.70
N PRO A 263 -22.58 -15.07 6.29
CA PRO A 263 -23.35 -16.26 6.62
C PRO A 263 -23.28 -16.57 8.12
N ARG A 264 -24.30 -17.21 8.65
CA ARG A 264 -24.28 -17.76 10.00
C ARG A 264 -23.40 -18.99 10.07
N ASP A 265 -22.78 -19.22 11.21
CA ASP A 265 -21.93 -20.39 11.44
C ASP A 265 -22.70 -21.72 11.48
N GLY A 266 -21.96 -22.81 11.29
CA GLY A 266 -22.43 -24.17 11.45
C GLY A 266 -23.34 -24.66 10.32
N SER A 267 -24.44 -25.31 10.64
CA SER A 267 -25.33 -25.95 9.66
C SER A 267 -26.07 -24.98 8.73
N TYR A 268 -26.08 -23.71 9.08
CA TYR A 268 -26.75 -22.68 8.25
C TYR A 268 -25.82 -22.09 7.18
N TYR A 269 -24.53 -22.24 7.32
CA TYR A 269 -23.52 -21.57 6.49
C TYR A 269 -23.74 -21.74 4.98
N VAL A 270 -23.83 -22.99 4.53
CA VAL A 270 -24.02 -23.30 3.09
C VAL A 270 -25.34 -22.77 2.57
N GLN A 271 -26.42 -22.91 3.36
CA GLN A 271 -27.74 -22.44 2.93
C GLN A 271 -27.79 -20.90 2.87
N ASP A 272 -27.21 -20.22 3.86
CA ASP A 272 -27.16 -18.77 3.88
C ASP A 272 -26.40 -18.20 2.67
N VAL A 273 -25.29 -18.84 2.29
CA VAL A 273 -24.53 -18.44 1.08
C VAL A 273 -25.38 -18.64 -0.17
N ARG A 274 -26.03 -19.79 -0.33
CA ARG A 274 -26.90 -20.08 -1.49
C ARG A 274 -28.12 -19.17 -1.57
N ASP A 275 -28.69 -18.78 -0.44
CA ASP A 275 -29.83 -17.85 -0.41
C ASP A 275 -29.43 -16.39 -0.72
N LYS A 276 -28.17 -16.00 -0.46
CA LYS A 276 -27.71 -14.61 -0.60
C LYS A 276 -26.96 -14.36 -1.92
N PHE A 277 -26.14 -15.30 -2.35
CA PHE A 277 -25.30 -15.15 -3.53
C PHE A 277 -26.06 -15.44 -4.82
N PRO A 278 -25.67 -14.84 -5.96
CA PRO A 278 -26.14 -15.25 -7.27
C PRO A 278 -25.79 -16.71 -7.57
N ASP A 279 -26.73 -17.44 -8.21
CA ASP A 279 -26.61 -18.88 -8.53
C ASP A 279 -25.29 -19.19 -9.29
N GLU A 280 -24.81 -18.23 -10.11
CA GLU A 280 -23.63 -18.36 -10.95
C GLU A 280 -22.31 -18.43 -10.15
N VAL A 281 -22.28 -17.90 -8.92
CA VAL A 281 -21.07 -17.77 -8.09
C VAL A 281 -21.21 -18.40 -6.70
N GLU A 282 -22.35 -18.98 -6.33
CA GLU A 282 -22.58 -19.56 -5.00
C GLU A 282 -21.61 -20.71 -4.67
N ASP A 283 -21.34 -21.61 -5.63
CA ASP A 283 -20.42 -22.73 -5.42
C ASP A 283 -18.96 -22.22 -5.31
N GLU A 284 -18.61 -21.17 -6.04
CA GLU A 284 -17.30 -20.54 -5.96
C GLU A 284 -17.11 -19.79 -4.61
N ALA A 285 -18.16 -19.16 -4.11
CA ALA A 285 -18.14 -18.54 -2.78
C ALA A 285 -17.95 -19.56 -1.65
N LEU A 286 -18.40 -20.80 -1.84
CA LEU A 286 -18.20 -21.91 -0.90
C LEU A 286 -16.79 -22.51 -0.98
N ASP A 287 -16.06 -22.35 -2.09
CA ASP A 287 -14.67 -22.80 -2.24
C ASP A 287 -13.68 -21.71 -1.78
N THR A 288 -13.66 -21.46 -0.48
CA THR A 288 -12.80 -20.44 0.11
C THR A 288 -11.30 -20.72 -0.06
N GLN A 289 -10.90 -21.96 -0.41
CA GLN A 289 -9.51 -22.33 -0.59
C GLN A 289 -8.95 -21.91 -1.96
N LYS A 290 -9.79 -21.71 -2.95
CA LYS A 290 -9.38 -21.36 -4.31
C LYS A 290 -8.50 -20.10 -4.38
N TYR A 291 -8.83 -19.09 -3.58
CA TYR A 291 -8.19 -17.76 -3.66
C TYR A 291 -7.34 -17.40 -2.44
N ILE A 292 -7.29 -18.27 -1.42
CA ILE A 292 -6.66 -17.95 -0.13
C ILE A 292 -5.19 -17.57 -0.27
N LEU A 293 -4.44 -18.19 -1.18
CA LEU A 293 -3.03 -17.88 -1.39
C LEU A 293 -2.85 -16.43 -1.88
N ALA A 294 -3.54 -16.04 -2.95
CA ALA A 294 -3.44 -14.68 -3.49
C ALA A 294 -3.88 -13.62 -2.47
N GLN A 295 -4.95 -13.89 -1.71
CA GLN A 295 -5.41 -12.97 -0.67
C GLN A 295 -4.41 -12.85 0.49
N LYS A 296 -3.78 -13.96 0.90
CA LYS A 296 -2.71 -13.95 1.90
C LYS A 296 -1.50 -13.17 1.41
N GLN A 297 -1.10 -13.33 0.15
CA GLN A 297 0.00 -12.56 -0.46
C GLN A 297 -0.31 -11.05 -0.42
N THR A 298 -1.53 -10.65 -0.76
CA THR A 298 -1.97 -9.25 -0.66
C THR A 298 -1.88 -8.72 0.78
N CYS A 299 -2.31 -9.50 1.78
CA CYS A 299 -2.21 -9.11 3.18
C CYS A 299 -0.75 -9.05 3.66
N TYR A 300 0.10 -9.99 3.24
CA TYR A 300 1.53 -9.99 3.57
C TYR A 300 2.24 -8.78 2.98
N ASP A 301 1.95 -8.41 1.74
CA ASP A 301 2.48 -7.18 1.12
C ASP A 301 2.10 -5.93 1.94
N GLN A 302 0.83 -5.80 2.36
CA GLN A 302 0.39 -4.72 3.25
C GLN A 302 1.15 -4.73 4.58
N GLY A 303 1.34 -5.91 5.19
CA GLY A 303 2.08 -6.08 6.44
C GLY A 303 3.57 -5.72 6.30
N VAL A 304 4.21 -6.14 5.22
CA VAL A 304 5.61 -5.81 4.89
C VAL A 304 5.79 -4.30 4.76
N ARG A 305 4.93 -3.64 3.99
CA ARG A 305 4.99 -2.19 3.76
C ARG A 305 4.76 -1.41 5.06
N TYR A 306 3.78 -1.79 5.86
CA TYR A 306 3.49 -1.15 7.13
C TYR A 306 4.65 -1.26 8.14
N GLY A 307 5.23 -2.47 8.27
CA GLY A 307 6.28 -2.74 9.25
C GLY A 307 7.69 -2.40 8.79
N GLY A 308 7.90 -2.06 7.51
CA GLY A 308 9.23 -1.86 6.92
C GLY A 308 10.12 -3.11 7.06
N VAL A 309 9.52 -4.31 6.85
CA VAL A 309 10.19 -5.60 7.08
C VAL A 309 11.29 -5.84 6.06
N ASP A 310 12.47 -6.28 6.51
CA ASP A 310 13.52 -6.80 5.64
C ASP A 310 13.11 -8.18 5.10
N THR A 311 12.44 -8.16 3.95
CA THR A 311 11.90 -9.36 3.30
C THR A 311 12.97 -10.32 2.84
N TYR A 312 14.16 -9.79 2.45
CA TYR A 312 15.27 -10.66 2.05
C TYR A 312 15.75 -11.53 3.22
N SER A 313 16.00 -10.91 4.37
CA SER A 313 16.39 -11.64 5.59
C SER A 313 15.28 -12.56 6.09
N ALA A 314 14.02 -12.16 6.00
CA ALA A 314 12.89 -12.99 6.42
C ALA A 314 12.78 -14.26 5.56
N VAL A 315 12.85 -14.13 4.24
CA VAL A 315 12.81 -15.26 3.31
C VAL A 315 14.05 -16.15 3.43
N GLU A 316 15.25 -15.57 3.59
CA GLU A 316 16.48 -16.34 3.86
C GLU A 316 16.31 -17.23 5.10
N HIS A 317 15.81 -16.66 6.20
CA HIS A 317 15.60 -17.38 7.45
C HIS A 317 14.59 -18.54 7.28
N LEU A 318 13.49 -18.34 6.56
CA LEU A 318 12.53 -19.42 6.29
C LEU A 318 13.17 -20.57 5.52
N PHE A 319 13.99 -20.30 4.51
CA PHE A 319 14.76 -21.33 3.82
C PHE A 319 15.76 -22.04 4.74
N GLU A 320 16.46 -21.33 5.63
CA GLU A 320 17.37 -21.93 6.61
C GLU A 320 16.63 -22.89 7.54
N VAL A 321 15.44 -22.51 8.03
CA VAL A 321 14.61 -23.37 8.88
C VAL A 321 14.17 -24.62 8.11
N ILE A 322 13.69 -24.49 6.88
CA ILE A 322 13.28 -25.62 6.04
C ILE A 322 14.44 -26.59 5.81
N GLU A 323 15.65 -26.08 5.54
CA GLU A 323 16.85 -26.91 5.34
C GLU A 323 17.35 -27.65 6.58
N SER A 324 16.94 -27.22 7.79
CA SER A 324 17.47 -27.74 9.06
C SER A 324 17.11 -29.18 9.30
N SER A 325 16.02 -29.69 8.74
CA SER A 325 15.61 -31.10 8.90
C SER A 325 14.65 -31.57 7.78
N PRO A 326 14.60 -32.85 7.48
CA PRO A 326 15.34 -33.96 8.07
C PRO A 326 16.80 -34.02 7.58
N ALA A 327 17.77 -34.16 8.48
CA ALA A 327 19.20 -34.04 8.15
C ALA A 327 19.75 -35.10 7.18
N THR A 328 18.98 -36.12 6.84
CA THR A 328 19.46 -37.30 6.08
C THR A 328 18.66 -37.62 4.83
N SER A 329 17.66 -36.83 4.46
CA SER A 329 16.90 -37.08 3.24
C SER A 329 17.61 -36.51 1.99
N SER A 330 17.53 -37.26 0.88
CA SER A 330 17.93 -36.78 -0.45
C SER A 330 16.75 -36.20 -1.26
N ARG A 331 15.54 -36.21 -0.68
CA ARG A 331 14.33 -35.68 -1.35
C ARG A 331 13.99 -34.30 -0.80
N PRO A 332 14.03 -33.24 -1.61
CA PRO A 332 13.68 -31.90 -1.17
C PRO A 332 12.26 -31.82 -0.56
N ALA A 333 11.30 -32.57 -1.12
CA ALA A 333 9.93 -32.62 -0.62
C ALA A 333 9.82 -33.04 0.87
N ASP A 334 10.72 -33.90 1.35
CA ASP A 334 10.70 -34.36 2.76
C ASP A 334 11.02 -33.18 3.72
N TYR A 335 11.79 -32.20 3.27
CA TYR A 335 12.11 -30.99 4.02
C TYR A 335 10.90 -30.04 4.05
N ILE A 336 10.20 -29.91 2.93
CA ILE A 336 8.94 -29.12 2.83
C ILE A 336 7.86 -29.76 3.70
N ASP A 337 7.71 -31.08 3.64
CA ASP A 337 6.72 -31.81 4.47
C ASP A 337 7.00 -31.64 5.97
N ALA A 338 8.28 -31.65 6.37
CA ALA A 338 8.70 -31.44 7.76
C ALA A 338 8.48 -29.99 8.25
N HIS A 339 8.49 -29.02 7.36
CA HIS A 339 8.37 -27.58 7.63
C HIS A 339 7.25 -26.94 6.82
N SER A 340 6.10 -27.60 6.78
CA SER A 340 4.95 -27.15 5.96
C SER A 340 4.38 -25.79 6.37
N ILE A 341 4.61 -25.33 7.59
CA ILE A 341 4.21 -24.01 8.07
C ILE A 341 5.13 -22.95 7.46
N GLU A 342 6.42 -23.12 7.59
CA GLU A 342 7.45 -22.21 7.08
C GLU A 342 7.43 -22.15 5.54
N TYR A 343 7.22 -23.29 4.88
CA TYR A 343 7.07 -23.33 3.43
C TYR A 343 5.82 -22.57 2.96
N ARG A 344 4.71 -22.73 3.67
CA ARG A 344 3.48 -21.98 3.37
C ARG A 344 3.67 -20.46 3.60
N GLU A 345 4.45 -20.09 4.61
CA GLU A 345 4.81 -18.70 4.85
C GLU A 345 5.66 -18.13 3.71
N LEU A 346 6.62 -18.89 3.14
CA LEU A 346 7.31 -18.51 1.90
C LEU A 346 6.33 -18.21 0.76
N MET A 347 5.27 -19.03 0.61
CA MET A 347 4.25 -18.78 -0.42
C MET A 347 3.47 -17.49 -0.15
N TYR A 348 3.23 -17.12 1.10
CA TYR A 348 2.54 -15.89 1.47
C TYR A 348 3.38 -14.63 1.21
N TYR A 349 4.72 -14.72 1.27
CA TYR A 349 5.59 -13.63 0.85
C TYR A 349 5.56 -13.38 -0.68
N GLY A 350 5.05 -14.30 -1.49
CA GLY A 350 4.77 -14.11 -2.91
C GLY A 350 5.94 -13.56 -3.71
N ASP A 351 5.76 -12.35 -4.26
CA ASP A 351 6.77 -11.68 -5.09
C ASP A 351 8.10 -11.44 -4.36
N TYR A 352 8.08 -11.23 -3.03
CA TYR A 352 9.32 -11.10 -2.26
C TYR A 352 10.12 -12.40 -2.25
N THR A 353 9.44 -13.55 -2.18
CA THR A 353 10.09 -14.86 -2.31
C THR A 353 10.64 -15.07 -3.71
N LEU A 354 9.90 -14.68 -4.76
CA LEU A 354 10.40 -14.72 -6.15
C LEU A 354 11.64 -13.84 -6.35
N GLN A 355 11.62 -12.59 -5.84
CA GLN A 355 12.77 -11.68 -5.92
C GLN A 355 14.01 -12.27 -5.22
N TYR A 356 13.83 -12.87 -4.05
CA TYR A 356 14.90 -13.60 -3.36
C TYR A 356 15.45 -14.74 -4.22
N ILE A 357 14.57 -15.60 -4.73
CA ILE A 357 14.95 -16.75 -5.58
C ILE A 357 15.71 -16.27 -6.81
N PHE A 358 15.21 -15.25 -7.50
CA PHE A 358 15.86 -14.71 -8.69
C PHE A 358 17.23 -14.11 -8.37
N SER A 359 17.36 -13.40 -7.24
CA SER A 359 18.66 -12.85 -6.82
C SER A 359 19.67 -13.96 -6.56
N LYS A 360 19.28 -15.04 -5.86
CA LYS A 360 20.16 -16.19 -5.58
C LYS A 360 20.58 -16.91 -6.84
N PHE A 361 19.69 -17.19 -7.77
CA PHE A 361 20.03 -17.87 -9.01
C PHE A 361 20.77 -16.97 -9.99
N HIS A 362 20.34 -15.72 -10.16
CA HIS A 362 20.85 -14.85 -11.19
C HIS A 362 22.13 -14.10 -10.78
N LEU A 363 22.18 -13.56 -9.55
CA LEU A 363 23.33 -12.75 -9.10
C LEU A 363 24.40 -13.58 -8.41
N GLU A 364 24.04 -14.53 -7.53
CA GLU A 364 24.99 -15.37 -6.86
C GLU A 364 25.37 -16.60 -7.68
N GLY A 365 24.42 -17.23 -8.37
CA GLY A 365 24.62 -18.42 -9.18
C GLY A 365 25.00 -19.66 -8.38
N ASN A 366 25.33 -20.75 -9.09
CA ASN A 366 25.85 -22.00 -8.50
C ASN A 366 24.94 -22.67 -7.46
N GLN A 367 23.64 -22.47 -7.54
CA GLN A 367 22.64 -23.05 -6.65
C GLN A 367 22.34 -24.53 -6.99
N THR A 368 23.34 -25.41 -6.76
CA THR A 368 23.26 -26.83 -7.15
C THR A 368 22.87 -27.78 -6.01
N GLY A 369 22.87 -27.30 -4.76
CA GLY A 369 22.56 -28.07 -3.55
C GLY A 369 21.06 -28.13 -3.21
N LEU A 370 20.76 -28.51 -1.96
CA LEU A 370 19.41 -28.60 -1.42
C LEU A 370 18.66 -27.27 -1.56
N ARG A 371 19.29 -26.14 -1.19
CA ARG A 371 18.71 -24.80 -1.32
C ARG A 371 18.21 -24.54 -2.74
N GLY A 372 19.03 -24.85 -3.75
CA GLY A 372 18.65 -24.70 -5.16
C GLY A 372 17.44 -25.54 -5.55
N GLN A 373 17.33 -26.77 -5.01
CA GLN A 373 16.16 -27.62 -5.27
C GLN A 373 14.89 -27.12 -4.56
N LEU A 374 15.00 -26.59 -3.34
CA LEU A 374 13.88 -26.00 -2.60
C LEU A 374 13.39 -24.72 -3.30
N MET A 375 14.31 -23.84 -3.72
CA MET A 375 13.99 -22.63 -4.48
C MET A 375 13.33 -22.94 -5.83
N ARG A 376 13.77 -24.02 -6.52
CA ARG A 376 13.10 -24.49 -7.73
C ARG A 376 11.66 -24.88 -7.48
N ILE A 377 11.37 -25.67 -6.42
CA ILE A 377 10.00 -26.09 -6.08
C ILE A 377 9.16 -24.85 -5.75
N ALA A 378 9.71 -23.93 -4.96
CA ALA A 378 9.02 -22.69 -4.61
C ALA A 378 8.73 -21.82 -5.84
N LEU A 379 9.63 -21.77 -6.82
CA LEU A 379 9.42 -21.06 -8.10
C LEU A 379 8.26 -21.69 -8.89
N ASP A 380 8.20 -23.03 -8.97
CA ASP A 380 7.13 -23.72 -9.67
C ASP A 380 5.75 -23.49 -9.00
N ASP A 381 5.72 -23.44 -7.67
CA ASP A 381 4.47 -23.20 -6.91
C ASP A 381 4.01 -21.75 -6.96
N LEU A 382 4.95 -20.77 -7.03
CA LEU A 382 4.65 -19.34 -7.10
C LEU A 382 4.40 -18.82 -8.52
N ALA A 383 4.89 -19.53 -9.55
CA ALA A 383 4.76 -19.14 -10.95
C ALA A 383 4.11 -20.26 -11.80
N PRO A 384 2.89 -20.71 -11.44
CA PRO A 384 2.25 -21.82 -12.14
C PRO A 384 1.92 -21.51 -13.59
N GLU A 385 1.78 -20.24 -13.95
CA GLU A 385 1.54 -19.77 -15.31
C GLU A 385 2.78 -19.93 -16.20
N ALA A 386 3.96 -19.91 -15.62
CA ALA A 386 5.26 -20.01 -16.31
C ALA A 386 5.85 -21.43 -16.30
N GLN A 387 5.02 -22.46 -16.03
CA GLN A 387 5.48 -23.86 -16.00
C GLN A 387 6.03 -24.31 -17.35
N LEU A 388 7.34 -24.21 -17.47
CA LEU A 388 8.09 -24.82 -18.55
C LEU A 388 8.35 -26.28 -18.17
N ARG A 389 8.07 -27.24 -19.08
CA ARG A 389 8.37 -28.67 -18.85
C ARG A 389 9.89 -28.89 -18.92
N LEU A 390 10.58 -28.54 -17.86
CA LEU A 390 12.02 -28.57 -17.76
C LEU A 390 12.47 -29.86 -17.05
N HIS A 391 13.58 -30.44 -17.52
CA HIS A 391 14.18 -31.64 -16.93
C HIS A 391 15.64 -31.33 -16.55
N ALA A 392 15.82 -30.56 -15.48
CA ALA A 392 17.15 -30.20 -15.01
C ALA A 392 17.54 -31.00 -13.75
N GLU A 393 18.82 -31.37 -13.63
CA GLU A 393 19.33 -32.13 -12.50
C GLU A 393 19.52 -31.28 -11.24
N THR A 394 19.75 -29.98 -11.40
CA THR A 394 19.99 -29.01 -10.30
C THR A 394 19.02 -27.84 -10.37
N GLY A 395 18.84 -27.18 -9.23
CA GLY A 395 18.03 -25.95 -9.19
C GLY A 395 18.59 -24.85 -10.11
N GLN A 396 19.93 -24.70 -10.15
CA GLN A 396 20.56 -23.71 -11.07
C GLN A 396 20.27 -24.01 -12.54
N ALA A 397 20.49 -25.25 -12.98
CA ALA A 397 20.23 -25.63 -14.37
C ALA A 397 18.75 -25.46 -14.73
N TYR A 398 17.84 -25.76 -13.79
CA TYR A 398 16.42 -25.50 -13.95
C TYR A 398 16.12 -24.02 -14.18
N PHE A 399 16.66 -23.15 -13.31
CA PHE A 399 16.47 -21.70 -13.44
C PHE A 399 17.07 -21.15 -14.75
N ASP A 400 18.24 -21.64 -15.17
CA ASP A 400 18.87 -21.18 -16.42
C ASP A 400 17.98 -21.50 -17.63
N GLU A 401 17.36 -22.68 -17.67
CA GLU A 401 16.39 -23.04 -18.72
C GLU A 401 15.10 -22.22 -18.59
N TRP A 402 14.59 -22.02 -17.36
CA TRP A 402 13.41 -21.21 -17.09
C TRP A 402 13.61 -19.75 -17.53
N LYS A 403 14.76 -19.15 -17.20
CA LYS A 403 15.16 -17.82 -17.62
C LYS A 403 15.26 -17.70 -19.16
N ALA A 404 15.82 -18.70 -19.82
CA ALA A 404 15.90 -18.73 -21.29
C ALA A 404 14.48 -18.72 -21.91
N GLY A 405 13.55 -19.47 -21.34
CA GLY A 405 12.13 -19.44 -21.74
C GLY A 405 11.48 -18.08 -21.50
N ALA A 406 11.74 -17.46 -20.36
CA ALA A 406 11.25 -16.11 -20.04
C ALA A 406 11.72 -15.06 -21.05
N LEU A 407 13.00 -15.11 -21.46
CA LEU A 407 13.55 -14.22 -22.50
C LEU A 407 12.90 -14.47 -23.87
N GLN A 408 12.57 -15.70 -24.24
CA GLN A 408 11.83 -15.99 -25.47
C GLN A 408 10.41 -15.40 -25.45
N ILE A 409 9.73 -15.43 -24.32
CA ILE A 409 8.42 -14.81 -24.16
C ILE A 409 8.51 -13.29 -24.34
N SER A 410 9.57 -12.66 -23.82
CA SER A 410 9.79 -11.20 -23.95
C SER A 410 10.10 -10.75 -25.39
N GLU A 411 10.55 -11.66 -26.27
CA GLU A 411 10.71 -11.37 -27.70
C GLU A 411 9.37 -11.40 -28.46
N GLN A 412 8.34 -12.03 -27.90
CA GLN A 412 7.05 -12.27 -28.56
C GLN A 412 5.94 -11.35 -28.09
N HIS A 413 6.08 -10.81 -26.88
CA HIS A 413 5.06 -10.01 -26.20
C HIS A 413 5.68 -8.74 -25.59
N ASP A 414 4.89 -7.66 -25.54
CA ASP A 414 5.29 -6.45 -24.83
C ASP A 414 5.22 -6.62 -23.29
N MET A 415 5.82 -5.68 -22.59
CA MET A 415 5.91 -5.74 -21.11
C MET A 415 4.55 -5.65 -20.42
N GLU A 416 3.56 -5.00 -21.03
CA GLU A 416 2.21 -4.89 -20.46
C GLU A 416 1.50 -6.24 -20.54
N TRP A 417 1.53 -6.89 -21.68
CA TRP A 417 1.00 -8.25 -21.83
C TRP A 417 1.68 -9.23 -20.87
N ILE A 418 3.02 -9.14 -20.72
CA ILE A 418 3.78 -10.02 -19.82
C ILE A 418 3.38 -9.76 -18.38
N LYS A 419 3.22 -8.50 -17.97
CA LYS A 419 2.75 -8.14 -16.63
C LYS A 419 1.42 -8.77 -16.29
N GLU A 420 0.47 -8.75 -17.24
CA GLU A 420 -0.88 -9.29 -17.02
C GLU A 420 -0.96 -10.81 -17.08
N ASN A 421 -0.17 -11.46 -17.94
CA ASN A 421 -0.32 -12.88 -18.23
C ASN A 421 0.81 -13.76 -17.67
N GLN A 422 1.96 -13.16 -17.31
CA GLN A 422 3.17 -13.85 -16.85
C GLN A 422 3.87 -13.02 -15.76
N PRO A 423 3.23 -12.73 -14.61
CA PRO A 423 3.74 -11.79 -13.61
C PRO A 423 5.13 -12.17 -13.05
N ALA A 424 5.41 -13.45 -12.84
CA ALA A 424 6.72 -13.90 -12.39
C ALA A 424 7.84 -13.63 -13.44
N ILE A 425 7.53 -13.81 -14.73
CA ILE A 425 8.45 -13.45 -15.82
C ILE A 425 8.66 -11.94 -15.87
N TYR A 426 7.60 -11.16 -15.72
CA TYR A 426 7.69 -9.70 -15.65
C TYR A 426 8.63 -9.25 -14.53
N LEU A 427 8.51 -9.84 -13.33
CA LEU A 427 9.34 -9.55 -12.18
C LEU A 427 10.82 -9.85 -12.47
N LEU A 428 11.13 -11.02 -13.07
CA LEU A 428 12.50 -11.37 -13.47
C LEU A 428 13.06 -10.40 -14.50
N LEU A 429 12.28 -10.06 -15.53
CA LEU A 429 12.74 -9.17 -16.60
C LEU A 429 13.03 -7.76 -16.09
N ARG A 430 12.25 -7.25 -15.15
CA ARG A 430 12.56 -5.99 -14.46
C ARG A 430 13.89 -6.06 -13.73
N MET A 431 14.11 -7.11 -12.95
CA MET A 431 15.36 -7.26 -12.18
C MET A 431 16.61 -7.41 -13.07
N ILE A 432 16.48 -7.98 -14.27
CA ILE A 432 17.62 -8.14 -15.21
C ILE A 432 17.95 -6.81 -15.90
N ASN A 433 16.98 -5.92 -16.10
CA ASN A 433 17.13 -4.67 -16.84
C ASN A 433 17.46 -3.46 -15.93
N GLU A 434 17.34 -3.61 -14.61
CA GLU A 434 17.79 -2.64 -13.59
C GLU A 434 19.29 -2.84 -13.27
#